data_df66a030b79ce6abeadf02fc5cac0648
#
_entry.id   df66a030b79ce6abeadf02fc5cac0648
#
_cell.length_a   1.000
_cell.length_b   1.000
_cell.length_c   1.000
_cell.angle_alpha   90.00
_cell.angle_beta   90.00
_cell.angle_gamma   90.00
#
_symmetry.space_group_name_H-M   'P 1'
#
loop_
_entity.id
_entity.type
_entity.pdbx_description
1 polymer ?
#
loop_
_entity_poly.entity_id
_entity_poly.type
_entity_poly.pdbx_seq_one_letter_code
_entity_poly.pdbx_strand_id
1 'polypeptide(L)'
;DRVVSGLMVLARTPGAASKLSAQIRGHDFGKTYLAVVHGAPAPLQGTYRDLLRRDPNERKTYVTDRMAKGVQEAVLDYDVLGTRAELSLVRIYLQTGRTHQIRCQFSSRGLPLWGDRKYSTLPDDGPIALWSHCLHFAHPETGEVLYFEQQPPDCYPWDLFTGFAD
;
A
#
# COMPACT_ATOMS: atom_id res chain seq x y z
N ASP A 1 5.57 1.84 6.70
CA ASP A 1 6.67 2.37 5.90
C ASP A 1 6.85 3.87 6.21
N ARG A 2 8.10 4.30 6.49
CA ARG A 2 8.40 5.67 6.95
C ARG A 2 8.12 6.76 5.92
N VAL A 3 8.05 6.42 4.65
CA VAL A 3 7.85 7.37 3.55
C VAL A 3 6.40 7.46 3.08
N VAL A 4 5.53 6.61 3.61
CA VAL A 4 4.10 6.59 3.28
C VAL A 4 3.35 7.56 4.20
N SER A 5 2.43 8.31 3.62
CA SER A 5 1.58 9.26 4.33
C SER A 5 0.13 8.75 4.43
N GLY A 6 -0.72 9.49 5.14
CA GLY A 6 -2.14 9.18 5.33
C GLY A 6 -2.47 8.65 6.72
N LEU A 7 -3.51 7.84 6.80
CA LEU A 7 -4.07 7.34 8.06
C LEU A 7 -3.14 6.35 8.77
N MET A 8 -3.07 6.49 10.09
CA MET A 8 -2.31 5.59 10.97
C MET A 8 -3.05 5.39 12.29
N VAL A 9 -3.02 4.17 12.83
CA VAL A 9 -3.55 3.85 14.16
C VAL A 9 -2.40 3.62 15.12
N LEU A 10 -2.48 4.28 16.29
CA LEU A 10 -1.53 4.12 17.39
C LEU A 10 -2.27 3.64 18.63
N ALA A 11 -1.86 2.50 19.18
CA ALA A 11 -2.38 1.99 20.44
C ALA A 11 -1.77 2.76 21.61
N ARG A 12 -2.58 3.19 22.56
CA ARG A 12 -2.14 3.90 23.77
C ARG A 12 -1.76 2.96 24.93
N THR A 13 -2.19 1.71 24.85
CA THR A 13 -1.93 0.71 25.90
C THR A 13 -1.44 -0.62 25.28
N PRO A 14 -0.66 -1.43 26.02
CA PRO A 14 -0.25 -2.76 25.54
C PRO A 14 -1.45 -3.68 25.21
N GLY A 15 -2.55 -3.58 25.99
CA GLY A 15 -3.77 -4.35 25.74
C GLY A 15 -4.42 -3.99 24.41
N ALA A 16 -4.55 -2.68 24.10
CA ALA A 16 -5.05 -2.22 22.80
C ALA A 16 -4.12 -2.64 21.66
N ALA A 17 -2.82 -2.54 21.85
CA ALA A 17 -1.83 -2.98 20.84
C ALA A 17 -1.98 -4.47 20.52
N SER A 18 -2.14 -5.32 21.55
CA SER A 18 -2.36 -6.75 21.39
C SER A 18 -3.62 -7.07 20.59
N LYS A 19 -4.75 -6.42 20.92
CA LYS A 19 -6.03 -6.62 20.25
C LYS A 19 -6.00 -6.15 18.79
N LEU A 20 -5.44 -4.97 18.51
CA LEU A 20 -5.26 -4.48 17.12
C LEU A 20 -4.34 -5.40 16.32
N SER A 21 -3.26 -5.89 16.92
CA SER A 21 -2.37 -6.86 16.27
C SER A 21 -3.08 -8.20 15.99
N ALA A 22 -4.00 -8.61 16.84
CA ALA A 22 -4.83 -9.81 16.61
C ALA A 22 -5.75 -9.62 15.40
N GLN A 23 -6.41 -8.46 15.28
CA GLN A 23 -7.25 -8.13 14.11
C GLN A 23 -6.44 -8.12 12.82
N ILE A 24 -5.21 -7.56 12.83
CA ILE A 24 -4.32 -7.58 11.67
C ILE A 24 -3.98 -9.01 11.25
N ARG A 25 -3.68 -9.90 12.21
CA ARG A 25 -3.39 -11.32 11.92
C ARG A 25 -4.62 -12.09 11.46
N GLY A 26 -5.80 -11.75 11.97
CA GLY A 26 -7.08 -12.35 11.62
C GLY A 26 -7.70 -11.83 10.32
N HIS A 27 -7.08 -10.84 9.68
CA HIS A 27 -7.59 -10.14 8.50
C HIS A 27 -8.87 -9.33 8.74
N ASP A 28 -9.15 -8.98 10.01
CA ASP A 28 -10.29 -8.15 10.41
C ASP A 28 -9.94 -6.65 10.46
N PHE A 29 -8.73 -6.30 10.06
CA PHE A 29 -8.24 -4.93 9.96
C PHE A 29 -8.07 -4.54 8.50
N GLY A 30 -9.03 -3.78 7.97
CA GLY A 30 -9.01 -3.35 6.58
C GLY A 30 -8.10 -2.16 6.36
N LYS A 31 -7.34 -2.22 5.28
CA LYS A 31 -6.41 -1.16 4.82
C LYS A 31 -6.57 -0.96 3.33
N THR A 32 -6.98 0.24 2.95
CA THR A 32 -7.04 0.65 1.56
C THR A 32 -6.04 1.77 1.31
N TYR A 33 -5.27 1.63 0.25
CA TYR A 33 -4.29 2.63 -0.17
C TYR A 33 -4.68 3.23 -1.52
N LEU A 34 -4.26 4.46 -1.74
CA LEU A 34 -4.17 5.04 -3.07
C LEU A 34 -2.69 5.16 -3.45
N ALA A 35 -2.38 4.89 -4.69
CA ALA A 35 -1.04 5.07 -5.25
C ALA A 35 -1.12 5.67 -6.64
N VAL A 36 -0.16 6.52 -6.99
CA VAL A 36 0.06 6.92 -8.38
C VAL A 36 1.27 6.15 -8.88
N VAL A 37 1.09 5.40 -9.96
CA VAL A 37 2.12 4.57 -10.57
C VAL A 37 2.45 5.04 -11.97
N HIS A 38 3.67 4.80 -12.43
CA HIS A 38 4.05 4.97 -13.84
C HIS A 38 3.45 3.85 -14.67
N GLY A 39 2.92 4.20 -15.84
CA GLY A 39 2.24 3.25 -16.72
C GLY A 39 0.81 2.92 -16.27
N ALA A 40 0.24 1.90 -16.88
CA ALA A 40 -1.11 1.43 -16.59
C ALA A 40 -1.12 -0.08 -16.31
N PRO A 41 -1.54 -0.51 -15.13
CA PRO A 41 -1.77 -1.93 -14.86
C PRO A 41 -2.77 -2.51 -15.87
N ALA A 42 -2.47 -3.70 -16.38
CA ALA A 42 -3.37 -4.46 -17.23
C ALA A 42 -3.49 -5.90 -16.69
N PRO A 43 -4.73 -6.38 -16.38
CA PRO A 43 -6.02 -5.69 -16.52
C PRO A 43 -6.16 -4.49 -15.57
N LEU A 44 -7.23 -3.69 -15.75
CA LEU A 44 -7.51 -2.51 -14.92
C LEU A 44 -7.89 -2.85 -13.47
N GLN A 45 -8.20 -4.10 -13.18
CA GLN A 45 -8.41 -4.63 -11.85
C GLN A 45 -7.84 -6.03 -11.75
N GLY A 46 -7.35 -6.42 -10.60
CA GLY A 46 -6.76 -7.75 -10.42
C GLY A 46 -6.15 -7.96 -9.05
N THR A 47 -5.50 -9.11 -8.93
CA THR A 47 -4.80 -9.54 -7.72
C THR A 47 -3.32 -9.76 -8.02
N TYR A 48 -2.44 -9.15 -7.22
CA TYR A 48 -1.01 -9.50 -7.23
C TYR A 48 -0.72 -10.45 -6.07
N ARG A 49 -0.17 -11.61 -6.42
CA ARG A 49 0.27 -12.65 -5.47
C ARG A 49 1.72 -12.97 -5.75
N ASP A 50 2.59 -12.70 -4.80
CA ASP A 50 4.04 -12.91 -4.94
C ASP A 50 4.63 -13.47 -3.64
N LEU A 51 5.78 -14.09 -3.77
CA LEU A 51 6.65 -14.42 -2.65
C LEU A 51 7.66 -13.28 -2.45
N LEU A 52 7.70 -12.72 -1.26
CA LEU A 52 8.56 -11.59 -0.94
C LEU A 52 9.66 -11.98 0.05
N ARG A 53 10.88 -11.60 -0.27
CA ARG A 53 12.07 -11.73 0.59
C ARG A 53 12.63 -10.35 0.91
N ARG A 54 12.77 -10.05 2.19
CA ARG A 54 13.44 -8.82 2.63
C ARG A 54 14.95 -9.04 2.71
N ASP A 55 15.71 -8.13 2.13
CA ASP A 55 17.15 -7.98 2.40
C ASP A 55 17.35 -6.95 3.53
N PRO A 56 17.87 -7.36 4.69
CA PRO A 56 18.07 -6.46 5.83
C PRO A 56 19.21 -5.47 5.61
N ASN A 57 20.23 -5.82 4.81
CA ASN A 57 21.38 -4.96 4.55
C ASN A 57 20.99 -3.79 3.63
N GLU A 58 20.30 -4.09 2.55
CA GLU A 58 19.77 -3.08 1.62
C GLU A 58 18.50 -2.41 2.15
N ARG A 59 17.88 -2.97 3.19
CA ARG A 59 16.55 -2.56 3.69
C ARG A 59 15.51 -2.50 2.57
N LYS A 60 15.57 -3.47 1.67
CA LYS A 60 14.74 -3.57 0.47
C LYS A 60 14.07 -4.94 0.40
N THR A 61 12.92 -5.02 -0.24
CA THR A 61 12.17 -6.26 -0.44
C THR A 61 12.20 -6.62 -1.93
N TYR A 62 12.28 -7.90 -2.22
CA TYR A 62 12.37 -8.44 -3.58
C TYR A 62 11.33 -9.54 -3.78
N VAL A 63 10.81 -9.63 -4.99
CA VAL A 63 10.03 -10.80 -5.43
C VAL A 63 11.00 -11.95 -5.67
N THR A 64 10.59 -13.14 -5.24
CA THR A 64 11.33 -14.40 -5.44
C THR A 64 10.38 -15.49 -5.95
N ASP A 65 10.91 -16.49 -6.61
CA ASP A 65 10.17 -17.63 -7.18
C ASP A 65 10.11 -18.84 -6.23
N ARG A 66 10.86 -18.81 -5.12
CA ARG A 66 10.99 -19.95 -4.22
C ARG A 66 10.66 -19.59 -2.79
N MET A 67 9.86 -20.46 -2.15
CA MET A 67 9.63 -20.40 -0.72
C MET A 67 10.90 -20.85 0.02
N ALA A 68 11.36 -20.05 0.96
CA ALA A 68 12.54 -20.31 1.78
C ALA A 68 12.38 -19.60 3.14
N LYS A 69 13.33 -19.83 4.05
CA LYS A 69 13.35 -19.13 5.33
C LYS A 69 13.41 -17.60 5.11
N GLY A 70 12.48 -16.87 5.73
CA GLY A 70 12.38 -15.41 5.59
C GLY A 70 11.61 -14.93 4.37
N VAL A 71 11.11 -15.84 3.53
CA VAL A 71 10.18 -15.54 2.42
C VAL A 71 8.74 -15.62 2.91
N GLN A 72 7.93 -14.66 2.51
CA GLN A 72 6.52 -14.59 2.89
C GLN A 72 5.64 -14.32 1.67
N GLU A 73 4.48 -14.99 1.61
CA GLU A 73 3.46 -14.66 0.62
C GLU A 73 2.90 -13.26 0.86
N ALA A 74 2.69 -12.53 -0.21
CA ALA A 74 2.12 -11.19 -0.24
C ALA A 74 0.99 -11.14 -1.27
N VAL A 75 -0.18 -10.71 -0.83
CA VAL A 75 -1.38 -10.62 -1.66
C VAL A 75 -2.02 -9.25 -1.50
N LEU A 76 -2.33 -8.63 -2.61
CA LEU A 76 -3.14 -7.43 -2.70
C LEU A 76 -4.10 -7.51 -3.90
N ASP A 77 -5.23 -6.85 -3.77
CA ASP A 77 -6.12 -6.56 -4.89
C ASP A 77 -5.98 -5.11 -5.29
N TYR A 78 -6.25 -4.80 -6.56
CA TYR A 78 -6.18 -3.43 -7.06
C TYR A 78 -7.24 -3.12 -8.10
N ASP A 79 -7.63 -1.83 -8.14
CA ASP A 79 -8.45 -1.23 -9.18
C ASP A 79 -7.75 0.02 -9.72
N VAL A 80 -7.63 0.14 -11.04
CA VAL A 80 -7.18 1.38 -11.70
C VAL A 80 -8.37 2.32 -11.79
N LEU A 81 -8.30 3.44 -11.09
CA LEU A 81 -9.37 4.44 -11.06
C LEU A 81 -9.31 5.38 -12.27
N GLY A 82 -8.12 5.64 -12.79
CA GLY A 82 -7.93 6.47 -13.97
C GLY A 82 -6.47 6.53 -14.41
N THR A 83 -6.27 6.91 -15.67
CA THR A 83 -4.92 7.09 -16.25
C THR A 83 -4.84 8.46 -16.91
N ARG A 84 -3.78 9.21 -16.64
CA ARG A 84 -3.49 10.52 -17.22
C ARG A 84 -1.98 10.73 -17.33
N ALA A 85 -1.54 11.31 -18.45
CA ALA A 85 -0.11 11.66 -18.66
C ALA A 85 0.85 10.50 -18.33
N GLU A 86 0.53 9.28 -18.76
CA GLU A 86 1.29 8.04 -18.51
C GLU A 86 1.40 7.63 -17.02
N LEU A 87 0.62 8.26 -16.16
CA LEU A 87 0.43 7.89 -14.76
C LEU A 87 -0.94 7.28 -14.53
N SER A 88 -1.05 6.35 -13.60
CA SER A 88 -2.34 5.76 -13.20
C SER A 88 -2.56 5.93 -11.71
N LEU A 89 -3.77 6.36 -11.35
CA LEU A 89 -4.28 6.29 -9.98
C LEU A 89 -4.82 4.89 -9.73
N VAL A 90 -4.31 4.24 -8.69
CA VAL A 90 -4.66 2.86 -8.34
C VAL A 90 -5.15 2.81 -6.91
N ARG A 91 -6.32 2.20 -6.69
CA ARG A 91 -6.83 1.83 -5.37
C ARG A 91 -6.36 0.42 -5.04
N ILE A 92 -5.83 0.21 -3.84
CA ILE A 92 -5.16 -1.01 -3.44
C ILE A 92 -5.72 -1.50 -2.11
N TYR A 93 -6.17 -2.77 -2.10
CA TYR A 93 -6.69 -3.45 -0.92
C TYR A 93 -5.67 -4.50 -0.45
N LEU A 94 -5.06 -4.28 0.71
CA LEU A 94 -4.05 -5.19 1.24
C LEU A 94 -4.71 -6.38 1.97
N GLN A 95 -4.54 -7.58 1.42
CA GLN A 95 -4.85 -8.83 2.12
C GLN A 95 -3.72 -9.21 3.09
N THR A 96 -2.48 -8.87 2.77
CA THR A 96 -1.30 -9.02 3.62
C THR A 96 -0.58 -7.67 3.77
N GLY A 97 0.23 -7.50 4.82
CA GLY A 97 0.97 -6.26 5.07
C GLY A 97 2.48 -6.49 5.21
N ARG A 98 3.15 -6.95 4.14
CA ARG A 98 4.60 -7.18 4.15
C ARG A 98 5.37 -5.87 3.98
N THR A 99 6.59 -5.83 4.49
CA THR A 99 7.46 -4.66 4.34
C THR A 99 7.62 -4.27 2.87
N HIS A 100 7.34 -3.01 2.53
CA HIS A 100 7.38 -2.46 1.17
C HIS A 100 6.53 -3.22 0.15
N GLN A 101 5.49 -3.92 0.56
CA GLN A 101 4.73 -4.84 -0.30
C GLN A 101 4.24 -4.17 -1.58
N ILE A 102 3.47 -3.09 -1.49
CA ILE A 102 2.92 -2.36 -2.65
C ILE A 102 4.06 -1.90 -3.58
N ARG A 103 5.07 -1.26 -3.01
CA ARG A 103 6.23 -0.73 -3.75
C ARG A 103 6.96 -1.82 -4.53
N CYS A 104 7.23 -2.95 -3.90
CA CYS A 104 7.90 -4.09 -4.50
C CYS A 104 7.06 -4.75 -5.58
N GLN A 105 5.78 -5.04 -5.31
CA GLN A 105 4.91 -5.76 -6.23
C GLN A 105 4.61 -4.95 -7.51
N PHE A 106 4.39 -3.65 -7.41
CA PHE A 106 4.19 -2.81 -8.58
C PHE A 106 5.49 -2.60 -9.36
N SER A 107 6.60 -2.30 -8.67
CA SER A 107 7.90 -2.09 -9.34
C SER A 107 8.39 -3.34 -10.06
N SER A 108 8.18 -4.54 -9.52
CA SER A 108 8.57 -5.81 -10.17
C SER A 108 7.84 -6.07 -11.49
N ARG A 109 6.72 -5.36 -11.72
CA ARG A 109 5.93 -5.42 -12.96
C ARG A 109 6.21 -4.27 -13.91
N GLY A 110 7.25 -3.47 -13.64
CA GLY A 110 7.58 -2.29 -14.45
C GLY A 110 6.62 -1.11 -14.24
N LEU A 111 5.89 -1.09 -13.13
CA LEU A 111 4.91 -0.08 -12.76
C LEU A 111 5.31 0.61 -11.43
N PRO A 112 6.52 1.20 -11.32
CA PRO A 112 6.96 1.77 -10.06
C PRO A 112 6.05 2.92 -9.63
N LEU A 113 5.93 3.13 -8.33
CA LEU A 113 5.19 4.26 -7.78
C LEU A 113 5.95 5.56 -8.08
N TRP A 114 5.20 6.59 -8.43
CA TRP A 114 5.76 7.93 -8.61
C TRP A 114 6.46 8.40 -7.32
N GLY A 115 7.67 8.95 -7.46
CA GLY A 115 8.48 9.42 -6.32
C GLY A 115 9.16 8.32 -5.49
N ASP A 116 9.08 7.06 -5.90
CA ASP A 116 9.70 5.96 -5.16
C ASP A 116 11.20 5.81 -5.48
N ARG A 117 12.02 6.54 -4.74
CA ARG A 117 13.49 6.54 -4.93
C ARG A 117 14.19 5.22 -4.56
N LYS A 118 13.49 4.26 -3.94
CA LYS A 118 14.07 2.97 -3.56
C LYS A 118 13.81 1.88 -4.61
N TYR A 119 12.67 1.92 -5.28
CA TYR A 119 12.23 0.91 -6.23
C TYR A 119 12.14 1.43 -7.67
N SER A 120 12.47 2.69 -7.90
CA SER A 120 12.50 3.35 -9.21
C SER A 120 13.79 4.13 -9.38
N THR A 121 14.20 4.27 -10.64
CA THR A 121 15.30 5.17 -11.09
C THR A 121 14.75 6.37 -11.89
N LEU A 122 13.41 6.48 -11.99
CA LEU A 122 12.79 7.60 -12.69
C LEU A 122 13.01 8.91 -11.91
N PRO A 123 13.20 10.02 -12.64
CA PRO A 123 13.58 11.30 -12.04
C PRO A 123 12.37 12.08 -11.53
N ASP A 124 11.53 11.44 -10.71
CA ASP A 124 10.39 12.10 -10.11
C ASP A 124 10.83 13.12 -9.06
N ASP A 125 10.23 14.30 -9.10
CA ASP A 125 10.53 15.38 -8.15
C ASP A 125 9.42 15.52 -7.11
N GLY A 126 9.53 14.73 -6.04
CA GLY A 126 8.57 14.78 -4.94
C GLY A 126 8.59 13.55 -4.04
N PRO A 127 7.74 13.52 -3.02
CA PRO A 127 7.57 12.37 -2.14
C PRO A 127 6.84 11.24 -2.88
N ILE A 128 7.02 10.01 -2.39
CA ILE A 128 6.34 8.85 -2.95
C ILE A 128 4.81 9.04 -2.93
N ALA A 129 4.18 8.79 -4.07
CA ALA A 129 2.73 8.83 -4.18
C ALA A 129 2.10 7.51 -3.71
N LEU A 130 2.15 7.29 -2.41
CA LEU A 130 1.50 6.19 -1.70
C LEU A 130 0.82 6.73 -0.45
N TRP A 131 -0.50 6.57 -0.37
CA TRP A 131 -1.35 7.15 0.65
C TRP A 131 -2.21 6.10 1.35
N SER A 132 -2.15 6.03 2.67
CA SER A 132 -3.09 5.22 3.47
C SER A 132 -4.43 5.92 3.51
N HIS A 133 -5.35 5.49 2.63
CA HIS A 133 -6.61 6.18 2.34
C HIS A 133 -7.72 5.83 3.32
N CYS A 134 -7.97 4.52 3.53
CA CYS A 134 -9.01 4.06 4.44
C CYS A 134 -8.46 3.04 5.44
N LEU A 135 -8.96 3.13 6.66
CA LEU A 135 -8.78 2.12 7.70
C LEU A 135 -10.13 1.75 8.28
N HIS A 136 -10.40 0.46 8.46
CA HIS A 136 -11.52 -0.01 9.27
C HIS A 136 -11.08 -1.14 10.20
N PHE A 137 -11.54 -1.09 11.43
CA PHE A 137 -11.19 -2.06 12.47
C PHE A 137 -12.18 -1.96 13.64
N ALA A 138 -12.26 -3.00 14.48
CA ALA A 138 -13.02 -2.95 15.71
C ALA A 138 -12.23 -2.21 16.80
N HIS A 139 -12.89 -1.28 17.48
CA HIS A 139 -12.27 -0.59 18.63
C HIS A 139 -11.84 -1.61 19.69
N PRO A 140 -10.59 -1.57 20.17
CA PRO A 140 -10.00 -2.65 20.97
C PRO A 140 -10.68 -2.86 22.34
N GLU A 141 -11.46 -1.90 22.85
CA GLU A 141 -12.17 -2.03 24.13
C GLU A 141 -13.67 -2.23 23.93
N THR A 142 -14.31 -1.43 23.07
CA THR A 142 -15.77 -1.46 22.90
C THR A 142 -16.24 -2.47 21.87
N GLY A 143 -15.38 -2.90 20.94
CA GLY A 143 -15.74 -3.77 19.81
C GLY A 143 -16.50 -3.06 18.69
N GLU A 144 -16.80 -1.77 18.82
CA GLU A 144 -17.44 -0.98 17.79
C GLU A 144 -16.57 -0.92 16.53
N VAL A 145 -17.17 -1.15 15.34
CA VAL A 145 -16.47 -1.02 14.07
C VAL A 145 -16.28 0.46 13.74
N LEU A 146 -15.03 0.86 13.61
CA LEU A 146 -14.62 2.20 13.24
C LEU A 146 -14.16 2.23 11.79
N TYR A 147 -14.53 3.29 11.08
CA TYR A 147 -14.13 3.56 9.71
C TYR A 147 -13.55 4.97 9.63
N PHE A 148 -12.38 5.07 9.02
CA PHE A 148 -11.69 6.34 8.79
C PHE A 148 -11.29 6.43 7.31
N GLU A 149 -11.49 7.61 6.74
CA GLU A 149 -11.11 7.93 5.38
C GLU A 149 -10.42 9.29 5.33
N GLN A 150 -9.36 9.39 4.51
CA GLN A 150 -8.63 10.62 4.28
C GLN A 150 -8.17 10.68 2.83
N GLN A 151 -8.53 11.76 2.14
CA GLN A 151 -8.09 12.01 0.78
C GLN A 151 -6.60 12.40 0.72
N PRO A 152 -5.89 12.06 -0.37
CA PRO A 152 -4.54 12.55 -0.62
C PRO A 152 -4.52 14.10 -0.72
N PRO A 153 -3.33 14.72 -0.57
CA PRO A 153 -3.21 16.16 -0.71
C PRO A 153 -3.46 16.62 -2.16
N ASP A 154 -4.02 17.82 -2.30
CA ASP A 154 -4.26 18.46 -3.60
C ASP A 154 -2.95 19.05 -4.16
N CYS A 155 -2.08 18.18 -4.63
CA CYS A 155 -0.80 18.52 -5.26
C CYS A 155 -0.36 17.41 -6.23
N TYR A 156 0.58 17.74 -7.12
CA TYR A 156 1.12 16.76 -8.08
C TYR A 156 1.78 15.57 -7.39
N PRO A 157 1.53 14.32 -7.81
CA PRO A 157 0.74 13.91 -8.99
C PRO A 157 -0.74 13.63 -8.69
N TRP A 158 -1.23 13.85 -7.48
CA TRP A 158 -2.59 13.55 -7.05
C TRP A 158 -3.64 14.41 -7.73
N ASP A 159 -3.32 15.71 -7.96
CA ASP A 159 -4.19 16.71 -8.60
C ASP A 159 -4.57 16.36 -10.05
N LEU A 160 -3.78 15.50 -10.72
CA LEU A 160 -4.15 14.96 -12.02
C LEU A 160 -5.43 14.11 -11.99
N PHE A 161 -5.80 13.61 -10.82
CA PHE A 161 -6.87 12.64 -10.62
C PHE A 161 -8.02 13.17 -9.75
N THR A 162 -8.16 14.47 -9.64
CA THR A 162 -9.27 15.10 -8.91
C THR A 162 -10.61 14.57 -9.44
N GLY A 163 -11.48 14.07 -8.54
CA GLY A 163 -12.79 13.49 -8.88
C GLY A 163 -12.78 12.00 -9.26
N PHE A 164 -11.65 11.29 -9.17
CA PHE A 164 -11.58 9.84 -9.44
C PHE A 164 -11.59 8.96 -8.18
N ALA A 165 -11.40 9.54 -7.01
CA ALA A 165 -11.31 8.80 -5.75
C ALA A 165 -12.62 8.76 -4.94
N ASP A 166 -13.71 9.27 -5.50
CA ASP A 166 -15.06 9.28 -4.91
C ASP A 166 -15.79 7.95 -5.11
#